data_7c2f0e06dc25df580e20c36fa69803b8
#
_entry.id   7c2f0e06dc25df580e20c36fa69803b8
#
_cell.length_a   1.000
_cell.length_b   1.000
_cell.length_c   1.000
_cell.angle_alpha   90.00
_cell.angle_beta   90.00
_cell.angle_gamma   90.00
#
_symmetry.space_group_name_H-M   'P 1'
#
loop_
_entity.id
_entity.type
_entity.pdbx_description
1 polymer ?
#
loop_
_entity_poly.entity_id
_entity_poly.type
_entity_poly.pdbx_seq_one_letter_code
_entity_poly.pdbx_strand_id
1 'polypeptide(L)'
;MKKVQITETVLRDANQSLMATRLPYSDFAEILPEMNKAGYYSVECWGGATFDSCLRYLGEDPWQRLRDIRKAMPDTKLQMLLRGQNLLGYKHYHDDVVEKFVEPVSYTHLRAHETPEH
;
A
#
# COMPACT_ATOMS: atom_id res chain seq x y z
N MET A 1 24.62 15.64 -12.69
CA MET A 1 24.03 15.80 -11.34
C MET A 1 22.93 14.78 -11.15
N LYS A 2 23.03 13.97 -10.09
CA LYS A 2 21.99 12.98 -9.80
C LYS A 2 20.77 13.67 -9.21
N LYS A 3 19.61 13.44 -9.81
CA LYS A 3 18.34 13.93 -9.31
C LYS A 3 17.85 13.04 -8.16
N VAL A 4 17.54 13.62 -7.02
CA VAL A 4 16.95 12.89 -5.89
C VAL A 4 15.49 12.56 -6.23
N GLN A 5 15.11 11.30 -6.02
CA GLN A 5 13.75 10.83 -6.19
C GLN A 5 13.13 10.61 -4.81
N ILE A 6 11.87 10.95 -4.68
CA ILE A 6 11.17 10.93 -3.38
C ILE A 6 10.07 9.88 -3.42
N THR A 7 10.06 9.03 -2.40
CA THR A 7 8.94 8.12 -2.13
C THR A 7 8.11 8.69 -0.99
N GLU A 8 6.82 8.90 -1.24
CA GLU A 8 5.89 9.38 -0.22
C GLU A 8 5.21 8.19 0.45
N THR A 9 5.22 8.15 1.77
CA THR A 9 4.68 7.02 2.54
C THR A 9 3.43 7.38 3.35
N VAL A 10 2.89 8.58 3.18
CA VAL A 10 1.80 9.09 4.00
C VAL A 10 0.55 8.20 3.98
N LEU A 11 0.23 7.61 2.83
CA LEU A 11 -0.97 6.77 2.72
C LEU A 11 -0.86 5.44 3.46
N ARG A 12 0.35 4.94 3.66
CA ARG A 12 0.58 3.69 4.41
C ARG A 12 1.14 3.96 5.79
N ASP A 13 2.28 4.66 5.90
CA ASP A 13 3.02 4.80 7.16
C ASP A 13 2.31 5.75 8.13
N ALA A 14 1.96 6.94 7.71
CA ALA A 14 1.26 7.89 8.57
C ALA A 14 -0.13 7.38 8.96
N ASN A 15 -0.85 6.75 8.02
CA ASN A 15 -2.13 6.11 8.31
C ASN A 15 -1.97 5.05 9.41
N GLN A 16 -0.96 4.19 9.29
CA GLN A 16 -0.70 3.15 10.28
C GLN A 16 -0.26 3.73 11.62
N SER A 17 0.63 4.71 11.60
CA SER A 17 1.22 5.28 12.82
C SER A 17 0.27 6.20 13.58
N LEU A 18 -0.53 6.97 12.87
CA LEU A 18 -1.36 8.03 13.47
C LEU A 18 -2.83 7.64 13.59
N MET A 19 -3.32 6.78 12.69
CA MET A 19 -4.74 6.43 12.60
C MET A 19 -5.01 4.94 12.83
N ALA A 20 -4.01 4.20 13.30
CA ALA A 20 -4.10 2.74 13.50
C ALA A 20 -4.59 2.01 12.23
N THR A 21 -4.21 2.50 11.06
CA THR A 21 -4.60 1.99 9.74
C THR A 21 -6.12 2.05 9.50
N ARG A 22 -6.83 2.95 10.17
CA ARG A 22 -8.30 3.02 10.11
C ARG A 22 -8.84 4.20 9.31
N LEU A 23 -8.02 4.78 8.43
CA LEU A 23 -8.48 5.86 7.57
C LEU A 23 -9.22 5.29 6.34
N PRO A 24 -10.53 5.56 6.21
CA PRO A 24 -11.29 5.07 5.05
C PRO A 24 -10.78 5.69 3.74
N TYR A 25 -10.90 4.95 2.64
CA TYR A 25 -10.51 5.45 1.31
C TYR A 25 -11.20 6.78 0.98
N SER A 26 -12.49 6.89 1.29
CA SER A 26 -13.28 8.10 1.01
C SER A 26 -12.71 9.36 1.66
N ASP A 27 -11.96 9.21 2.76
CA ASP A 27 -11.42 10.36 3.49
C ASP A 27 -10.15 10.93 2.85
N PHE A 28 -9.47 10.16 2.00
CA PHE A 28 -8.26 10.65 1.32
C PHE A 28 -8.35 10.61 -0.21
N ALA A 29 -9.45 10.14 -0.76
CA ALA A 29 -9.60 9.99 -2.22
C ALA A 29 -9.38 11.28 -2.99
N GLU A 30 -9.82 12.41 -2.46
CA GLU A 30 -9.74 13.71 -3.13
C GLU A 30 -8.31 14.20 -3.33
N ILE A 31 -7.38 13.80 -2.46
CA ILE A 31 -5.98 14.24 -2.55
C ILE A 31 -5.18 13.47 -3.61
N LEU A 32 -5.66 12.29 -4.02
CA LEU A 32 -4.89 11.40 -4.88
C LEU A 32 -4.52 12.02 -6.23
N PRO A 33 -5.42 12.72 -6.95
CA PRO A 33 -5.03 13.37 -8.20
C PRO A 33 -3.93 14.42 -8.00
N GLU A 34 -3.96 15.15 -6.89
CA GLU A 34 -2.91 16.13 -6.59
C GLU A 34 -1.59 15.44 -6.26
N MET A 35 -1.62 14.34 -5.54
CA MET A 35 -0.42 13.54 -5.28
C MET A 35 0.19 12.99 -6.58
N ASN A 36 -0.66 12.59 -7.53
CA ASN A 36 -0.20 12.12 -8.83
C ASN A 36 0.57 13.20 -9.58
N LYS A 37 0.16 14.47 -9.46
CA LYS A 37 0.81 15.61 -10.10
C LYS A 37 2.08 16.08 -9.39
N ALA A 38 2.28 15.67 -8.13
CA ALA A 38 3.39 16.17 -7.32
C ALA A 38 4.77 15.70 -7.78
N GLY A 39 4.82 14.69 -8.64
CA GLY A 39 6.08 14.21 -9.19
C GLY A 39 6.86 13.28 -8.28
N TYR A 40 6.20 12.62 -7.33
CA TYR A 40 6.85 11.58 -6.54
C TYR A 40 7.32 10.43 -7.42
N TYR A 41 8.48 9.86 -7.09
CA TYR A 41 8.95 8.66 -7.76
C TYR A 41 8.00 7.49 -7.52
N SER A 42 7.56 7.33 -6.27
CA SER A 42 6.59 6.32 -5.88
C SER A 42 5.80 6.77 -4.66
N VAL A 43 4.65 6.15 -4.45
CA VAL A 43 3.82 6.35 -3.26
C VAL A 43 3.56 4.99 -2.63
N GLU A 44 3.96 4.85 -1.36
CA GLU A 44 3.67 3.65 -0.59
C GLU A 44 2.28 3.78 0.00
N CYS A 45 1.34 2.98 -0.49
CA CYS A 45 -0.08 3.18 -0.21
C CYS A 45 -0.80 1.95 0.33
N TRP A 46 -0.10 0.83 0.47
CA TRP A 46 -0.76 -0.44 0.74
C TRP A 46 0.20 -1.38 1.47
N GLY A 47 -0.34 -2.39 2.12
CA GLY A 47 0.43 -3.38 2.84
C GLY A 47 -0.48 -4.35 3.55
N GLY A 48 0.10 -5.29 4.29
CA GLY A 48 -0.66 -6.29 5.03
C GLY A 48 -1.56 -5.69 6.10
N ALA A 49 -1.08 -4.67 6.83
CA ALA A 49 -1.90 -3.98 7.82
C ALA A 49 -3.08 -3.25 7.18
N THR A 50 -2.88 -2.67 5.99
CA THR A 50 -3.95 -2.03 5.22
C THR A 50 -5.00 -3.07 4.81
N PHE A 51 -4.55 -4.20 4.29
CA PHE A 51 -5.41 -5.31 3.90
C PHE A 51 -6.28 -5.76 5.09
N ASP A 52 -5.64 -6.05 6.21
CA ASP A 52 -6.31 -6.52 7.42
C ASP A 52 -7.32 -5.48 7.95
N SER A 53 -6.93 -4.22 8.01
CA SER A 53 -7.80 -3.14 8.51
C SER A 53 -9.03 -2.93 7.63
N CYS A 54 -8.88 -3.02 6.30
CA CYS A 54 -10.01 -2.93 5.38
C CYS A 54 -11.05 -3.99 5.68
N LEU A 55 -10.64 -5.22 5.87
CA LEU A 55 -11.54 -6.33 6.16
C LEU A 55 -12.12 -6.25 7.57
N ARG A 56 -11.29 -5.92 8.54
CA ARG A 56 -11.65 -6.06 9.97
C ARG A 56 -12.41 -4.87 10.51
N TYR A 57 -12.07 -3.65 10.08
CA TYR A 57 -12.59 -2.43 10.69
C TYR A 57 -13.34 -1.51 9.72
N LEU A 58 -12.91 -1.43 8.47
CA LEU A 58 -13.43 -0.43 7.53
C LEU A 58 -14.57 -0.95 6.65
N GLY A 59 -14.76 -2.27 6.58
CA GLY A 59 -15.75 -2.84 5.68
C GLY A 59 -15.44 -2.56 4.21
N GLU A 60 -14.17 -2.36 3.86
CA GLU A 60 -13.72 -2.12 2.50
C GLU A 60 -13.10 -3.38 1.90
N ASP A 61 -13.23 -3.54 0.58
CA ASP A 61 -12.47 -4.53 -0.17
C ASP A 61 -11.04 -3.98 -0.38
N PRO A 62 -10.01 -4.60 0.22
CA PRO A 62 -8.64 -4.10 0.09
C PRO A 62 -8.13 -4.12 -1.35
N TRP A 63 -8.58 -5.05 -2.16
CA TRP A 63 -8.20 -5.10 -3.58
C TRP A 63 -8.84 -3.96 -4.36
N GLN A 64 -10.10 -3.65 -4.05
CA GLN A 64 -10.78 -2.52 -4.68
C GLN A 64 -10.12 -1.20 -4.30
N ARG A 65 -9.71 -1.06 -3.04
CA ARG A 65 -8.94 0.12 -2.59
C ARG A 65 -7.70 0.31 -3.46
N LEU A 66 -6.95 -0.76 -3.68
CA LEU A 66 -5.74 -0.70 -4.50
C LEU A 66 -6.03 -0.30 -5.93
N ARG A 67 -7.07 -0.88 -6.52
CA ARG A 67 -7.49 -0.52 -7.89
C ARG A 67 -7.93 0.93 -7.99
N ASP A 68 -8.65 1.42 -6.98
CA ASP A 68 -9.12 2.81 -6.96
C ASP A 68 -7.94 3.79 -6.83
N ILE A 69 -6.95 3.47 -6.00
CA ILE A 69 -5.72 4.27 -5.91
C ILE A 69 -4.99 4.27 -7.25
N ARG A 70 -4.85 3.11 -7.88
CA ARG A 70 -4.21 3.00 -9.20
C ARG A 70 -4.90 3.88 -10.24
N LYS A 71 -6.23 3.85 -10.24
CA LYS A 71 -7.03 4.63 -11.18
C LYS A 71 -6.89 6.14 -10.95
N ALA A 72 -6.82 6.55 -9.68
CA ALA A 72 -6.68 7.97 -9.31
C ALA A 72 -5.25 8.50 -9.52
N MET A 73 -4.25 7.61 -9.53
CA MET A 73 -2.83 7.97 -9.65
C MET A 73 -2.16 7.17 -10.76
N PRO A 74 -2.58 7.35 -12.03
CA PRO A 74 -2.11 6.50 -13.13
C PRO A 74 -0.64 6.69 -13.48
N ASP A 75 -0.07 7.86 -13.18
CA ASP A 75 1.30 8.21 -13.59
C ASP A 75 2.32 7.99 -12.48
N THR A 76 1.88 7.62 -11.27
CA THR A 76 2.75 7.44 -10.12
C THR A 76 2.97 5.95 -9.88
N LYS A 77 4.20 5.55 -9.61
CA LYS A 77 4.49 4.18 -9.19
C LYS A 77 3.90 3.95 -7.81
N LEU A 78 3.18 2.87 -7.66
CA LEU A 78 2.64 2.47 -6.37
C LEU A 78 3.53 1.42 -5.72
N GLN A 79 3.59 1.46 -4.40
CA GLN A 79 4.46 0.60 -3.61
C GLN A 79 3.70 0.07 -2.42
N MET A 80 3.98 -1.18 -2.02
CA MET A 80 3.45 -1.75 -0.79
C MET A 80 4.57 -2.10 0.16
N LEU A 81 4.25 -2.14 1.45
CA LEU A 81 5.12 -2.75 2.45
C LEU A 81 4.86 -4.25 2.48
N LEU A 82 5.90 -5.03 2.27
CA LEU A 82 5.84 -6.49 2.37
C LEU A 82 6.73 -6.95 3.53
N ARG A 83 6.15 -7.69 4.45
CA ARG A 83 6.86 -8.19 5.63
C ARG A 83 7.13 -9.70 5.53
N GLY A 84 7.40 -10.19 4.34
CA GLY A 84 7.66 -11.60 4.10
C GLY A 84 6.53 -12.48 4.62
N GLN A 85 6.86 -13.47 5.45
CA GLN A 85 5.87 -14.40 5.99
C GLN A 85 4.95 -13.80 7.04
N ASN A 86 5.28 -12.65 7.62
CA ASN A 86 4.40 -11.91 8.54
C ASN A 86 3.46 -10.97 7.76
N LEU A 87 2.79 -11.51 6.77
CA LEU A 87 2.09 -10.77 5.72
C LEU A 87 0.99 -9.84 6.25
N LEU A 88 0.16 -10.32 7.16
CA LEU A 88 -1.01 -9.59 7.68
C LEU A 88 -0.89 -9.22 9.16
N GLY A 89 0.34 -9.21 9.71
CA GLY A 89 0.56 -8.90 11.11
C GLY A 89 1.79 -9.60 11.64
N TYR A 90 1.68 -10.24 12.80
CA TYR A 90 2.81 -10.91 13.43
C TYR A 90 2.78 -12.44 13.27
N LYS A 91 1.85 -12.96 12.50
CA LYS A 91 1.71 -14.39 12.25
C LYS A 91 2.50 -14.79 11.01
N HIS A 92 3.29 -15.85 11.10
CA HIS A 92 3.96 -16.43 9.94
C HIS A 92 2.97 -17.16 9.04
N TYR A 93 3.05 -16.86 7.75
CA TYR A 93 2.28 -17.56 6.72
C TYR A 93 3.21 -18.44 5.89
N HIS A 94 2.67 -19.53 5.38
CA HIS A 94 3.41 -20.40 4.48
C HIS A 94 3.80 -19.64 3.20
N ASP A 95 4.92 -20.03 2.58
CA ASP A 95 5.43 -19.36 1.38
C ASP A 95 4.41 -19.33 0.25
N ASP A 96 3.60 -20.39 0.10
CA ASP A 96 2.55 -20.45 -0.93
C ASP A 96 1.49 -19.36 -0.72
N VAL A 97 1.18 -19.02 0.53
CA VAL A 97 0.21 -17.96 0.85
C VAL A 97 0.80 -16.60 0.47
N VAL A 98 2.07 -16.37 0.81
CA VAL A 98 2.77 -15.13 0.46
C VAL A 98 2.81 -14.95 -1.06
N GLU A 99 3.16 -16.00 -1.79
CA GLU A 99 3.21 -15.98 -3.25
C GLU A 99 1.85 -15.64 -3.86
N LYS A 100 0.79 -16.28 -3.40
CA LYS A 100 -0.58 -16.01 -3.87
C LYS A 100 -1.07 -14.60 -3.51
N PHE A 101 -0.57 -14.03 -2.43
CA PHE A 101 -0.88 -12.66 -2.07
C PHE A 101 -0.18 -11.66 -2.99
N VAL A 102 1.10 -11.91 -3.29
CA VAL A 102 1.91 -11.00 -4.12
C VAL A 102 1.51 -11.06 -5.60
N GLU A 103 1.08 -12.21 -6.09
CA GLU A 103 0.72 -12.39 -7.50
C GLU A 103 -0.33 -11.40 -8.00
N PRO A 104 -1.52 -11.24 -7.35
CA PRO A 104 -2.49 -10.22 -7.79
C PRO A 104 -1.95 -8.80 -7.67
N VAL A 105 -1.11 -8.54 -6.70
CA VAL A 105 -0.48 -7.22 -6.49
C VAL A 105 0.36 -6.84 -7.70
N SER A 106 1.11 -7.78 -8.28
CA SER A 106 1.96 -7.51 -9.44
C SER A 106 1.16 -7.11 -10.69
N TYR A 107 -0.07 -7.60 -10.84
CA TYR A 107 -0.93 -7.23 -11.97
C TYR A 107 -1.43 -5.79 -11.91
N THR A 108 -1.36 -5.14 -10.77
CA THR A 108 -1.73 -3.73 -10.62
C THR A 108 -0.54 -2.79 -10.78
N HIS A 109 0.61 -3.33 -11.17
CA HIS A 109 1.87 -2.59 -11.27
C HIS A 109 2.31 -1.96 -9.94
N LEU A 110 1.98 -2.62 -8.85
CA LEU A 110 2.41 -2.24 -7.50
C LEU A 110 3.78 -2.85 -7.23
N ARG A 111 4.69 -2.05 -6.70
CA ARG A 111 6.02 -2.53 -6.31
C ARG A 111 6.05 -2.84 -4.82
N ALA A 112 6.59 -3.99 -4.48
CA ALA A 112 6.74 -4.39 -3.08
C ALA A 112 8.03 -3.81 -2.50
N HIS A 113 7.92 -3.32 -1.27
CA HIS A 113 9.07 -2.96 -0.44
C HIS A 113 9.08 -3.90 0.74
N GLU A 114 10.09 -4.79 0.79
CA GLU A 114 10.19 -5.79 1.85
C GLU A 114 11.01 -5.25 3.01
N THR A 115 10.46 -5.40 4.24
CA THR A 115 11.18 -5.08 5.46
C THR A 115 11.75 -6.39 6.02
N PRO A 116 13.07 -6.46 6.31
CA PRO A 116 13.65 -7.65 6.93
C PRO A 116 13.02 -7.93 8.28
N GLU A 117 12.84 -9.20 8.59
CA GLU A 117 12.42 -9.64 9.91
C GLU A 117 13.60 -9.66 10.87
N HIS A 118 13.35 -9.26 12.07
CA HIS A 118 14.31 -9.33 13.17
C HIS A 118 13.91 -10.39 14.17
#